data_6145a466ae0e4ad75c9d6cb4c2b3576e
#
_entry.id   6145a466ae0e4ad75c9d6cb4c2b3576e
#
_cell.length_a   1.000
_cell.length_b   1.000
_cell.length_c   1.000
_cell.angle_alpha   90.00
_cell.angle_beta   90.00
_cell.angle_gamma   90.00
#
_symmetry.space_group_name_H-M   'P 1'
#
loop_
_entity.id
_entity.type
_entity.pdbx_description
1 polymer ?
#
loop_
_entity_poly.entity_id
_entity_poly.type
_entity_poly.pdbx_seq_one_letter_code
_entity_poly.pdbx_strand_id
1 'polypeptide(L)'
;MENQSPRPAERRAWSVRGMLAGFIHPFWAFFNAVSEIIGLISVALGASRLLFNRKRFQIFCALFFRQLYNTGIKALYPNGAVAILIGALMMARLFQYLPVQVVENQFGYLFMVIVFRELGPLISGVILIARSATAVTSEIGYLRLRREFQVLNGLGISPVFLFLFPIFVSFPVSLLLMFIYFDIVVFLSAYFLMWLADPEAQFL
;
A
#
# COMPACT_ATOMS: atom_id res chain seq x y z
N MET A 1 30.71 -22.98 50.26
CA MET A 1 29.98 -22.56 49.04
C MET A 1 28.60 -22.12 49.48
N GLU A 2 28.44 -20.83 49.72
CA GLU A 2 27.23 -20.21 50.28
C GLU A 2 26.30 -19.84 49.11
N ASN A 3 25.19 -20.53 49.03
CA ASN A 3 24.16 -20.38 48.01
C ASN A 3 23.29 -19.16 48.41
N GLN A 4 23.71 -17.94 48.00
CA GLN A 4 22.92 -16.74 48.20
C GLN A 4 21.76 -16.68 47.15
N SER A 5 20.60 -17.20 47.59
CA SER A 5 19.35 -16.97 46.86
C SER A 5 19.03 -15.46 46.87
N PRO A 6 18.75 -14.82 45.74
CA PRO A 6 18.47 -13.40 45.68
C PRO A 6 17.19 -13.05 46.44
N ARG A 7 17.26 -11.96 47.23
CA ARG A 7 16.19 -11.48 48.12
C ARG A 7 14.89 -11.21 47.35
N PRO A 8 13.73 -11.44 47.94
CA PRO A 8 12.42 -11.31 47.22
C PRO A 8 12.15 -9.88 46.71
N ALA A 9 12.78 -8.85 47.23
CA ALA A 9 12.69 -7.47 46.76
C ALA A 9 13.38 -7.25 45.42
N GLU A 10 14.49 -7.96 45.14
CA GLU A 10 15.19 -7.88 43.84
C GLU A 10 14.40 -8.56 42.75
N ARG A 11 13.69 -9.68 43.02
CA ARG A 11 12.83 -10.35 42.06
C ARG A 11 11.67 -9.45 41.59
N ARG A 12 11.08 -8.65 42.49
CA ARG A 12 10.01 -7.70 42.15
C ARG A 12 10.52 -6.53 41.31
N ALA A 13 11.71 -6.02 41.58
CA ALA A 13 12.32 -4.95 40.79
C ALA A 13 12.65 -5.41 39.34
N TRP A 14 13.05 -6.66 39.18
CA TRP A 14 13.31 -7.24 37.87
C TRP A 14 12.01 -7.44 37.06
N SER A 15 10.90 -7.80 37.70
CA SER A 15 9.63 -8.01 37.03
C SER A 15 9.00 -6.70 36.54
N VAL A 16 9.08 -5.62 37.35
CA VAL A 16 8.54 -4.30 36.98
C VAL A 16 9.39 -3.63 35.90
N ARG A 17 10.71 -3.75 35.97
CA ARG A 17 11.61 -3.27 34.89
C ARG A 17 11.43 -4.04 33.60
N GLY A 18 11.24 -5.36 33.66
CA GLY A 18 10.95 -6.18 32.50
C GLY A 18 9.60 -5.86 31.85
N MET A 19 8.59 -5.55 32.65
CA MET A 19 7.27 -5.19 32.19
C MET A 19 7.25 -3.77 31.56
N LEU A 20 7.93 -2.81 32.14
CA LEU A 20 8.12 -1.47 31.58
C LEU A 20 8.98 -1.50 30.31
N ALA A 21 10.05 -2.30 30.27
CA ALA A 21 10.87 -2.49 29.07
C ALA A 21 10.07 -3.13 27.94
N GLY A 22 9.14 -4.05 28.26
CA GLY A 22 8.24 -4.69 27.29
C GLY A 22 7.27 -3.70 26.62
N PHE A 23 6.85 -2.64 27.30
CA PHE A 23 6.00 -1.58 26.76
C PHE A 23 6.77 -0.48 26.03
N ILE A 24 7.96 -0.15 26.52
CA ILE A 24 8.78 0.93 25.94
C ILE A 24 9.50 0.47 24.68
N HIS A 25 9.88 -0.81 24.61
CA HIS A 25 10.62 -1.36 23.47
C HIS A 25 9.85 -1.28 22.12
N PRO A 26 8.55 -1.64 22.03
CA PRO A 26 7.81 -1.50 20.78
C PRO A 26 7.58 -0.04 20.38
N PHE A 27 7.41 0.86 21.37
CA PHE A 27 7.26 2.29 21.09
C PHE A 27 8.56 2.92 20.57
N TRP A 28 9.70 2.56 21.17
CA TRP A 28 11.02 2.99 20.70
C TRP A 28 11.38 2.40 19.34
N ALA A 29 11.03 1.13 19.11
CA ALA A 29 11.21 0.48 17.82
C ALA A 29 10.35 1.14 16.73
N PHE A 30 9.12 1.52 17.06
CA PHE A 30 8.24 2.26 16.14
C PHE A 30 8.82 3.65 15.82
N PHE A 31 9.29 4.39 16.81
CA PHE A 31 9.89 5.70 16.60
C PHE A 31 11.19 5.64 15.79
N ASN A 32 12.03 4.64 16.04
CA ASN A 32 13.21 4.39 15.22
C ASN A 32 12.84 3.99 13.77
N ALA A 33 11.85 3.13 13.58
CA ALA A 33 11.36 2.78 12.25
C ALA A 33 10.84 4.01 11.49
N VAL A 34 10.08 4.88 12.15
CA VAL A 34 9.61 6.14 11.55
C VAL A 34 10.78 7.06 11.19
N SER A 35 11.78 7.21 12.07
CA SER A 35 12.96 8.02 11.77
C SER A 35 13.79 7.46 10.63
N GLU A 36 13.92 6.14 10.50
CA GLU A 36 14.56 5.48 9.37
C GLU A 36 13.80 5.73 8.06
N ILE A 37 12.46 5.65 8.09
CA ILE A 37 11.61 5.96 6.92
C ILE A 37 11.80 7.41 6.49
N ILE A 38 11.79 8.37 7.42
CA ILE A 38 12.04 9.79 7.13
C ILE A 38 13.45 9.98 6.55
N GLY A 39 14.44 9.28 7.10
CA GLY A 39 15.80 9.26 6.58
C GLY A 39 15.85 8.75 5.14
N LEU A 40 15.19 7.64 4.84
CA LEU A 40 15.09 7.09 3.48
C LEU A 40 14.39 8.04 2.51
N ILE A 41 13.31 8.70 2.95
CA ILE A 41 12.59 9.72 2.16
C ILE A 41 13.51 10.90 1.84
N SER A 42 14.26 11.41 2.83
CA SER A 42 15.17 12.52 2.64
C SER A 42 16.31 12.18 1.67
N VAL A 43 16.86 10.97 1.75
CA VAL A 43 17.88 10.46 0.82
C VAL A 43 17.29 10.28 -0.56
N ALA A 44 16.06 9.75 -0.68
CA ALA A 44 15.36 9.61 -1.95
C ALA A 44 15.08 10.97 -2.61
N LEU A 45 14.63 11.96 -1.85
CA LEU A 45 14.45 13.33 -2.33
C LEU A 45 15.79 13.98 -2.74
N GLY A 46 16.86 13.75 -1.98
CA GLY A 46 18.22 14.18 -2.34
C GLY A 46 18.73 13.53 -3.64
N ALA A 47 18.39 12.27 -3.85
CA ALA A 47 18.72 11.52 -5.07
C ALA A 47 18.02 12.06 -6.32
N SER A 48 16.89 12.77 -6.17
CA SER A 48 16.20 13.42 -7.30
C SER A 48 17.09 14.43 -8.03
N ARG A 49 18.01 15.09 -7.33
CA ARG A 49 19.00 15.99 -7.94
C ARG A 49 19.98 15.27 -8.88
N LEU A 50 20.22 13.97 -8.64
CA LEU A 50 21.09 13.16 -9.50
C LEU A 50 20.43 12.75 -10.83
N LEU A 51 19.11 12.92 -10.95
CA LEU A 51 18.34 12.66 -12.18
C LEU A 51 18.60 13.70 -13.27
N PHE A 52 19.27 14.81 -12.97
CA PHE A 52 19.59 15.84 -13.96
C PHE A 52 20.56 15.36 -15.06
N ASN A 53 21.20 14.21 -14.88
CA ASN A 53 22.04 13.57 -15.89
C ASN A 53 21.20 12.64 -16.79
N ARG A 54 21.14 12.92 -18.09
CA ARG A 54 20.33 12.22 -19.10
C ARG A 54 20.47 10.69 -19.08
N LYS A 55 21.67 10.18 -18.88
CA LYS A 55 21.92 8.71 -18.79
C LYS A 55 21.33 8.09 -17.54
N ARG A 56 21.44 8.77 -16.39
CA ARG A 56 20.87 8.30 -15.11
C ARG A 56 19.36 8.33 -15.14
N PHE A 57 18.78 9.35 -15.79
CA PHE A 57 17.33 9.45 -15.98
C PHE A 57 16.76 8.29 -16.81
N GLN A 58 17.44 7.89 -17.89
CA GLN A 58 17.00 6.72 -18.69
C GLN A 58 16.99 5.43 -17.88
N ILE A 59 18.03 5.19 -17.07
CA ILE A 59 18.09 4.01 -16.18
C ILE A 59 16.96 4.07 -15.14
N PHE A 60 16.74 5.23 -14.53
CA PHE A 60 15.65 5.42 -13.59
C PHE A 60 14.28 5.14 -14.22
N CYS A 61 14.00 5.70 -15.39
CA CYS A 61 12.73 5.46 -16.10
C CYS A 61 12.52 3.96 -16.40
N ALA A 62 13.55 3.26 -16.86
CA ALA A 62 13.45 1.83 -17.13
C ALA A 62 13.12 1.01 -15.86
N LEU A 63 13.78 1.33 -14.74
CA LEU A 63 13.53 0.69 -13.45
C LEU A 63 12.16 1.08 -12.88
N PHE A 64 11.76 2.34 -13.01
CA PHE A 64 10.45 2.85 -12.59
C PHE A 64 9.31 2.14 -13.33
N PHE A 65 9.36 2.05 -14.66
CA PHE A 65 8.33 1.36 -15.44
C PHE A 65 8.29 -0.14 -15.13
N ARG A 66 9.44 -0.78 -14.94
CA ARG A 66 9.52 -2.17 -14.50
C ARG A 66 8.84 -2.36 -13.14
N GLN A 67 9.12 -1.46 -12.20
CA GLN A 67 8.53 -1.51 -10.87
C GLN A 67 7.03 -1.21 -10.91
N LEU A 68 6.61 -0.18 -11.67
CA LEU A 68 5.21 0.15 -11.90
C LEU A 68 4.42 -1.04 -12.48
N TYR A 69 5.01 -1.74 -13.44
CA TYR A 69 4.41 -2.94 -13.99
C TYR A 69 4.23 -4.04 -12.92
N ASN A 70 5.27 -4.32 -12.16
CA ASN A 70 5.23 -5.36 -11.13
C ASN A 70 4.29 -5.02 -9.97
N THR A 71 4.28 -3.76 -9.54
CA THR A 71 3.51 -3.28 -8.38
C THR A 71 2.07 -2.94 -8.77
N GLY A 72 1.87 -2.20 -9.85
CA GLY A 72 0.57 -1.70 -10.29
C GLY A 72 -0.17 -2.70 -11.17
N ILE A 73 0.35 -2.99 -12.37
CA ILE A 73 -0.40 -3.74 -13.39
C ILE A 73 -0.75 -5.16 -12.94
N LYS A 74 0.19 -5.86 -12.34
CA LYS A 74 -0.09 -7.21 -11.80
C LYS A 74 -1.09 -7.21 -10.63
N ALA A 75 -1.27 -6.09 -9.95
CA ALA A 75 -2.25 -5.94 -8.89
C ALA A 75 -3.66 -5.58 -9.39
N LEU A 76 -3.82 -5.19 -10.66
CA LEU A 76 -5.12 -4.87 -11.23
C LEU A 76 -6.08 -6.07 -11.23
N TYR A 77 -5.56 -7.28 -11.46
CA TYR A 77 -6.40 -8.47 -11.51
C TYR A 77 -7.15 -8.73 -10.18
N PRO A 78 -6.49 -8.88 -9.02
CA PRO A 78 -7.20 -9.04 -7.76
C PRO A 78 -8.02 -7.81 -7.36
N ASN A 79 -7.54 -6.60 -7.68
CA ASN A 79 -8.26 -5.37 -7.43
C ASN A 79 -9.57 -5.30 -8.22
N GLY A 80 -9.55 -5.70 -9.50
CA GLY A 80 -10.73 -5.76 -10.35
C GLY A 80 -11.76 -6.81 -9.87
N ALA A 81 -11.32 -7.98 -9.42
CA ALA A 81 -12.21 -8.98 -8.87
C ALA A 81 -12.96 -8.47 -7.63
N VAL A 82 -12.26 -7.81 -6.72
CA VAL A 82 -12.86 -7.19 -5.54
C VAL A 82 -13.78 -6.03 -5.93
N ALA A 83 -13.40 -5.21 -6.92
CA ALA A 83 -14.20 -4.11 -7.43
C ALA A 83 -15.55 -4.59 -7.99
N ILE A 84 -15.55 -5.66 -8.78
CA ILE A 84 -16.79 -6.27 -9.32
C ILE A 84 -17.71 -6.74 -8.18
N LEU A 85 -17.17 -7.45 -7.20
CA LEU A 85 -17.95 -7.93 -6.06
C LEU A 85 -18.56 -6.79 -5.25
N ILE A 86 -17.79 -5.74 -4.99
CA ILE A 86 -18.26 -4.58 -4.22
C ILE A 86 -19.31 -3.81 -4.99
N GLY A 87 -19.10 -3.55 -6.28
CA GLY A 87 -20.08 -2.87 -7.12
C GLY A 87 -21.40 -3.63 -7.17
N ALA A 88 -21.33 -4.96 -7.36
CA ALA A 88 -22.51 -5.82 -7.36
C ALA A 88 -23.24 -5.83 -6.00
N LEU A 89 -22.49 -6.00 -4.90
CA LEU A 89 -23.06 -6.01 -3.55
C LEU A 89 -23.67 -4.67 -3.16
N MET A 90 -22.99 -3.56 -3.45
CA MET A 90 -23.50 -2.22 -3.18
C MET A 90 -24.81 -1.98 -3.92
N MET A 91 -24.84 -2.33 -5.21
CA MET A 91 -26.05 -2.18 -6.02
C MET A 91 -27.20 -3.00 -5.45
N ALA A 92 -26.98 -4.29 -5.17
CA ALA A 92 -28.00 -5.17 -4.60
C ALA A 92 -28.52 -4.64 -3.24
N ARG A 93 -27.65 -4.09 -2.40
CA ARG A 93 -28.07 -3.53 -1.10
C ARG A 93 -28.83 -2.21 -1.22
N LEU A 94 -28.41 -1.34 -2.13
CA LEU A 94 -29.15 -0.09 -2.35
C LEU A 94 -30.60 -0.36 -2.81
N PHE A 95 -30.80 -1.28 -3.72
CA PHE A 95 -32.16 -1.66 -4.13
C PHE A 95 -33.00 -2.26 -3.01
N GLN A 96 -32.39 -2.94 -2.04
CA GLN A 96 -33.11 -3.52 -0.91
C GLN A 96 -33.54 -2.50 0.16
N TYR A 97 -32.73 -1.50 0.41
CA TYR A 97 -32.90 -0.63 1.60
C TYR A 97 -33.37 0.78 1.29
N LEU A 98 -33.26 1.24 0.05
CA LEU A 98 -33.70 2.60 -0.32
C LEU A 98 -35.06 2.57 -1.01
N PRO A 99 -35.99 3.46 -0.59
CA PRO A 99 -37.24 3.68 -1.33
C PRO A 99 -36.95 4.09 -2.79
N VAL A 100 -37.77 3.62 -3.73
CA VAL A 100 -37.61 3.87 -5.17
C VAL A 100 -37.42 5.35 -5.50
N GLN A 101 -38.13 6.24 -4.81
CA GLN A 101 -38.03 7.70 -5.01
C GLN A 101 -36.68 8.31 -4.63
N VAL A 102 -35.96 7.72 -3.66
CA VAL A 102 -34.61 8.15 -3.27
C VAL A 102 -33.57 7.60 -4.24
N VAL A 103 -33.82 6.40 -4.74
CA VAL A 103 -32.98 5.77 -5.76
C VAL A 103 -32.96 6.61 -7.04
N GLU A 104 -34.12 7.11 -7.50
CA GLU A 104 -34.22 7.89 -8.73
C GLU A 104 -33.49 9.24 -8.66
N ASN A 105 -33.56 9.95 -7.53
CA ASN A 105 -33.07 11.32 -7.43
C ASN A 105 -31.67 11.51 -6.86
N GLN A 106 -31.19 10.63 -5.98
CA GLN A 106 -29.92 10.83 -5.25
C GLN A 106 -28.97 9.64 -5.30
N PHE A 107 -29.38 8.56 -5.95
CA PHE A 107 -28.63 7.32 -6.01
C PHE A 107 -27.21 7.51 -6.55
N GLY A 108 -27.06 8.15 -7.70
CA GLY A 108 -25.77 8.35 -8.33
C GLY A 108 -24.81 9.15 -7.45
N TYR A 109 -25.31 10.17 -6.76
CA TYR A 109 -24.50 10.97 -5.85
C TYR A 109 -24.03 10.18 -4.63
N LEU A 110 -24.95 9.49 -3.94
CA LEU A 110 -24.60 8.68 -2.76
C LEU A 110 -23.64 7.54 -3.12
N PHE A 111 -23.88 6.85 -4.23
CA PHE A 111 -23.01 5.81 -4.73
C PHE A 111 -21.61 6.35 -5.04
N MET A 112 -21.53 7.46 -5.77
CA MET A 112 -20.26 8.12 -6.07
C MET A 112 -19.51 8.50 -4.80
N VAL A 113 -20.16 9.16 -3.85
CA VAL A 113 -19.48 9.60 -2.61
C VAL A 113 -18.93 8.42 -1.83
N ILE A 114 -19.70 7.35 -1.66
CA ILE A 114 -19.26 6.17 -0.89
C ILE A 114 -18.11 5.45 -1.61
N VAL A 115 -18.23 5.22 -2.91
CA VAL A 115 -17.25 4.45 -3.67
C VAL A 115 -15.98 5.27 -3.88
N PHE A 116 -16.06 6.46 -4.45
CA PHE A 116 -14.88 7.26 -4.80
C PHE A 116 -14.16 7.82 -3.57
N ARG A 117 -14.89 8.22 -2.55
CA ARG A 117 -14.29 8.87 -1.39
C ARG A 117 -13.77 7.89 -0.36
N GLU A 118 -14.52 6.81 -0.08
CA GLU A 118 -14.22 5.92 1.03
C GLU A 118 -13.64 4.58 0.56
N LEU A 119 -14.36 3.84 -0.27
CA LEU A 119 -14.02 2.45 -0.60
C LEU A 119 -12.85 2.36 -1.59
N GLY A 120 -12.81 3.18 -2.62
CA GLY A 120 -11.80 3.13 -3.66
C GLY A 120 -10.37 3.25 -3.11
N PRO A 121 -10.03 4.35 -2.42
CA PRO A 121 -8.69 4.53 -1.87
C PRO A 121 -8.32 3.48 -0.84
N LEU A 122 -9.27 3.12 0.05
CA LEU A 122 -9.02 2.18 1.14
C LEU A 122 -8.73 0.78 0.61
N ILE A 123 -9.59 0.26 -0.26
CA ILE A 123 -9.46 -1.12 -0.76
C ILE A 123 -8.26 -1.25 -1.70
N SER A 124 -8.09 -0.31 -2.63
CA SER A 124 -6.93 -0.30 -3.52
C SER A 124 -5.62 -0.18 -2.74
N GLY A 125 -5.60 0.63 -1.66
CA GLY A 125 -4.45 0.76 -0.76
C GLY A 125 -4.13 -0.54 -0.02
N VAL A 126 -5.13 -1.20 0.56
CA VAL A 126 -4.95 -2.48 1.26
C VAL A 126 -4.43 -3.56 0.32
N ILE A 127 -5.00 -3.69 -0.89
CA ILE A 127 -4.57 -4.67 -1.89
C ILE A 127 -3.13 -4.38 -2.34
N LEU A 128 -2.80 -3.10 -2.57
CA LEU A 128 -1.45 -2.69 -2.95
C LEU A 128 -0.44 -3.07 -1.86
N ILE A 129 -0.72 -2.74 -0.60
CA ILE A 129 0.16 -3.05 0.53
C ILE A 129 0.31 -4.57 0.70
N ALA A 130 -0.80 -5.29 0.75
CA ALA A 130 -0.78 -6.73 1.00
C ALA A 130 0.04 -7.51 -0.05
N ARG A 131 -0.05 -7.10 -1.32
CA ARG A 131 0.62 -7.79 -2.41
C ARG A 131 2.01 -7.25 -2.71
N SER A 132 2.14 -5.94 -2.82
CA SER A 132 3.34 -5.33 -3.37
C SER A 132 4.40 -5.08 -2.31
N ALA A 133 4.01 -4.74 -1.07
CA ALA A 133 4.98 -4.57 0.00
C ALA A 133 5.70 -5.89 0.33
N THR A 134 4.98 -7.00 0.38
CA THR A 134 5.57 -8.32 0.60
C THR A 134 6.53 -8.74 -0.52
N ALA A 135 6.16 -8.49 -1.78
CA ALA A 135 7.01 -8.78 -2.94
C ALA A 135 8.30 -7.95 -2.91
N VAL A 136 8.21 -6.65 -2.64
CA VAL A 136 9.37 -5.76 -2.54
C VAL A 136 10.26 -6.14 -1.37
N THR A 137 9.68 -6.46 -0.21
CA THR A 137 10.45 -6.88 0.97
C THR A 137 11.24 -8.16 0.69
N SER A 138 10.63 -9.14 0.01
CA SER A 138 11.32 -10.37 -0.37
C SER A 138 12.42 -10.14 -1.41
N GLU A 139 12.21 -9.26 -2.39
CA GLU A 139 13.20 -8.88 -3.39
C GLU A 139 14.41 -8.20 -2.74
N ILE A 140 14.19 -7.23 -1.86
CA ILE A 140 15.26 -6.54 -1.12
C ILE A 140 16.01 -7.53 -0.20
N GLY A 141 15.29 -8.43 0.48
CA GLY A 141 15.86 -9.47 1.31
C GLY A 141 16.79 -10.39 0.50
N TYR A 142 16.37 -10.80 -0.69
CA TYR A 142 17.15 -11.62 -1.59
C TYR A 142 18.44 -10.93 -2.08
N LEU A 143 18.35 -9.66 -2.48
CA LEU A 143 19.50 -8.84 -2.86
C LEU A 143 20.50 -8.69 -1.72
N ARG A 144 20.01 -8.56 -0.49
CA ARG A 144 20.84 -8.50 0.72
C ARG A 144 21.55 -9.80 1.01
N LEU A 145 20.87 -10.94 0.89
CA LEU A 145 21.45 -12.27 1.07
C LEU A 145 22.57 -12.57 0.05
N ARG A 146 22.39 -12.16 -1.19
CA ARG A 146 23.39 -12.28 -2.26
C ARG A 146 24.55 -11.30 -2.15
N ARG A 147 24.55 -10.42 -1.15
CA ARG A 147 25.56 -9.37 -0.96
C ARG A 147 25.67 -8.40 -2.15
N GLU A 148 24.63 -8.31 -2.99
CA GLU A 148 24.63 -7.44 -4.17
C GLU A 148 24.78 -5.97 -3.78
N PHE A 149 24.26 -5.56 -2.61
CA PHE A 149 24.48 -4.21 -2.08
C PHE A 149 25.96 -3.91 -1.78
N GLN A 150 26.73 -4.92 -1.32
CA GLN A 150 28.15 -4.73 -1.06
C GLN A 150 28.94 -4.61 -2.35
N VAL A 151 28.62 -5.43 -3.36
CA VAL A 151 29.24 -5.36 -4.69
C VAL A 151 28.98 -4.00 -5.33
N LEU A 152 27.75 -3.51 -5.31
CA LEU A 152 27.40 -2.21 -5.88
C LEU A 152 28.12 -1.05 -5.18
N ASN A 153 28.20 -1.09 -3.85
CA ASN A 153 28.97 -0.11 -3.08
C ASN A 153 30.45 -0.14 -3.43
N GLY A 154 31.02 -1.33 -3.64
CA GLY A 154 32.42 -1.50 -4.10
C GLY A 154 32.67 -0.90 -5.49
N LEU A 155 31.64 -0.89 -6.35
CA LEU A 155 31.68 -0.26 -7.68
C LEU A 155 31.36 1.25 -7.64
N GLY A 156 31.16 1.83 -6.45
CA GLY A 156 30.80 3.25 -6.29
C GLY A 156 29.37 3.59 -6.72
N ILE A 157 28.50 2.57 -6.86
CA ILE A 157 27.09 2.74 -7.23
C ILE A 157 26.25 2.66 -5.96
N SER A 158 25.46 3.70 -5.68
CA SER A 158 24.54 3.71 -4.54
C SER A 158 23.38 2.73 -4.78
N PRO A 159 23.23 1.66 -3.96
CA PRO A 159 22.10 0.72 -4.09
C PRO A 159 20.75 1.38 -3.80
N VAL A 160 20.74 2.39 -2.94
CA VAL A 160 19.54 3.17 -2.60
C VAL A 160 18.97 3.86 -3.84
N PHE A 161 19.83 4.48 -4.63
CA PHE A 161 19.41 5.14 -5.87
C PHE A 161 18.89 4.14 -6.91
N LEU A 162 19.53 2.97 -7.00
CA LEU A 162 19.22 2.00 -8.04
C LEU A 162 17.92 1.21 -7.73
N PHE A 163 17.68 0.84 -6.48
CA PHE A 163 16.55 0.00 -6.08
C PHE A 163 15.47 0.74 -5.30
N LEU A 164 15.83 1.45 -4.23
CA LEU A 164 14.85 2.05 -3.32
C LEU A 164 14.13 3.25 -3.93
N PHE A 165 14.83 4.09 -4.64
CA PHE A 165 14.24 5.32 -5.21
C PHE A 165 13.16 5.04 -6.26
N PRO A 166 13.35 4.14 -7.26
CA PRO A 166 12.29 3.78 -8.20
C PRO A 166 11.09 3.13 -7.51
N ILE A 167 11.32 2.28 -6.49
CA ILE A 167 10.24 1.66 -5.70
C ILE A 167 9.42 2.75 -5.01
N PHE A 168 10.06 3.65 -4.30
CA PHE A 168 9.42 4.71 -3.54
C PHE A 168 8.53 5.63 -4.42
N VAL A 169 8.98 5.95 -5.63
CA VAL A 169 8.22 6.78 -6.57
C VAL A 169 7.11 5.98 -7.26
N SER A 170 7.31 4.69 -7.51
CA SER A 170 6.32 3.86 -8.22
C SER A 170 5.10 3.52 -7.35
N PHE A 171 5.23 3.45 -6.02
CA PHE A 171 4.13 3.09 -5.12
C PHE A 171 2.95 4.08 -5.16
N PRO A 172 3.14 5.40 -4.97
CA PRO A 172 2.05 6.37 -5.07
C PRO A 172 1.39 6.38 -6.46
N VAL A 173 2.20 6.25 -7.52
CA VAL A 173 1.66 6.22 -8.90
C VAL A 173 0.85 4.94 -9.13
N SER A 174 1.33 3.79 -8.63
CA SER A 174 0.58 2.53 -8.69
C SER A 174 -0.73 2.62 -7.91
N LEU A 175 -0.73 3.26 -6.73
CA LEU A 175 -1.93 3.46 -5.93
C LEU A 175 -2.98 4.28 -6.68
N LEU A 176 -2.58 5.39 -7.29
CA LEU A 176 -3.49 6.23 -8.08
C LEU A 176 -4.08 5.47 -9.27
N LEU A 177 -3.26 4.72 -10.01
CA LEU A 177 -3.73 3.91 -11.12
C LEU A 177 -4.70 2.81 -10.67
N MET A 178 -4.39 2.14 -9.55
CA MET A 178 -5.26 1.10 -8.99
C MET A 178 -6.58 1.66 -8.48
N PHE A 179 -6.55 2.85 -7.87
CA PHE A 179 -7.72 3.56 -7.40
C PHE A 179 -8.65 3.93 -8.56
N ILE A 180 -8.14 4.61 -9.59
CA ILE A 180 -8.92 4.99 -10.77
C ILE A 180 -9.50 3.75 -11.46
N TYR A 181 -8.71 2.69 -11.61
CA TYR A 181 -9.16 1.44 -12.19
C TYR A 181 -10.28 0.79 -11.35
N PHE A 182 -10.13 0.76 -10.03
CA PHE A 182 -11.13 0.23 -9.10
C PHE A 182 -12.47 0.95 -9.27
N ASP A 183 -12.46 2.26 -9.27
CA ASP A 183 -13.67 3.08 -9.39
C ASP A 183 -14.38 2.84 -10.72
N ILE A 184 -13.62 2.77 -11.83
CA ILE A 184 -14.19 2.45 -13.15
C ILE A 184 -14.85 1.07 -13.13
N VAL A 185 -14.18 0.06 -12.58
CA VAL A 185 -14.72 -1.32 -12.56
C VAL A 185 -15.92 -1.45 -11.64
N VAL A 186 -15.92 -0.80 -10.46
CA VAL A 186 -17.08 -0.75 -9.57
C VAL A 186 -18.28 -0.12 -10.28
N PHE A 187 -18.06 1.01 -10.96
CA PHE A 187 -19.11 1.71 -11.69
C PHE A 187 -19.69 0.85 -12.83
N LEU A 188 -18.82 0.23 -13.62
CA LEU A 188 -19.24 -0.65 -14.70
C LEU A 188 -20.01 -1.88 -14.19
N SER A 189 -19.57 -2.48 -13.09
CA SER A 189 -20.25 -3.64 -12.51
C SER A 189 -21.63 -3.28 -11.94
N ALA A 190 -21.75 -2.12 -11.29
CA ALA A 190 -23.02 -1.61 -10.78
C ALA A 190 -23.98 -1.31 -11.95
N TYR A 191 -23.49 -0.64 -12.98
CA TYR A 191 -24.28 -0.34 -14.19
C TYR A 191 -24.75 -1.60 -14.90
N PHE A 192 -23.88 -2.59 -15.04
CA PHE A 192 -24.23 -3.88 -15.67
C PHE A 192 -25.32 -4.61 -14.89
N LEU A 193 -25.27 -4.59 -13.56
CA LEU A 193 -26.30 -5.18 -12.72
C LEU A 193 -27.64 -4.42 -12.84
N MET A 194 -27.61 -3.10 -12.88
CA MET A 194 -28.79 -2.28 -13.09
C MET A 194 -29.45 -2.60 -14.43
N TRP A 195 -28.69 -2.69 -15.49
CA TRP A 195 -29.16 -3.07 -16.81
C TRP A 195 -29.78 -4.48 -16.87
N LEU A 196 -29.22 -5.42 -16.08
CA LEU A 196 -29.72 -6.79 -16.00
C LEU A 196 -31.04 -6.87 -15.20
N ALA A 197 -31.18 -6.02 -14.19
CA ALA A 197 -32.36 -6.00 -13.31
C ALA A 197 -33.58 -5.34 -13.96
N ASP A 198 -33.37 -4.29 -14.74
CA ASP A 198 -34.44 -3.57 -15.45
C ASP A 198 -33.92 -3.07 -16.82
N PRO A 199 -34.15 -3.84 -17.91
CA PRO A 199 -33.71 -3.47 -19.24
C PRO A 199 -34.42 -2.23 -19.82
N GLU A 200 -35.56 -1.85 -19.24
CA GLU A 200 -36.36 -0.69 -19.67
C GLU A 200 -36.05 0.60 -18.91
N ALA A 201 -35.31 0.55 -17.81
CA ALA A 201 -34.80 1.74 -17.12
C ALA A 201 -33.73 2.44 -18.00
N GLN A 202 -34.16 2.92 -19.14
CA GLN A 202 -33.37 3.73 -20.05
C GLN A 202 -33.29 5.15 -19.49
N PHE A 203 -32.06 5.54 -19.16
CA PHE A 203 -31.55 6.92 -19.23
C PHE A 203 -32.59 8.05 -19.01
N LEU A 204 -32.82 8.38 -17.77
CA LEU A 204 -33.29 9.72 -17.40
C LEU A 204 -32.29 10.36 -16.47
#